data_90106da40c5cb17bfe16ff2863dc1f9c
#
_entry.id   90106da40c5cb17bfe16ff2863dc1f9c
#
_cell.length_a   1.000
_cell.length_b   1.000
_cell.length_c   1.000
_cell.angle_alpha   90.00
_cell.angle_beta   90.00
_cell.angle_gamma   90.00
#
_symmetry.space_group_name_H-M   'P 1'
#
loop_
_entity.id
_entity.type
_entity.pdbx_description
1 polymer ?
#
loop_
_entity_poly.entity_id
_entity_poly.type
_entity_poly.pdbx_seq_one_letter_code
_entity_poly.pdbx_strand_id
1 'polypeptide(L)'
;MLKKYRLFAFIMLLISLTTIYMFNNVLTPEKKLPIYQPNMVKFQLVDSTIQHVKRFHKIKEFKLFNQNDKIVTNETYDGKIYVADFFFTTCPGICPIMKDNMIILQNEFIDDDEVLLLSHTVTPEIDSVSVLKKYSQEKGVVDSKWNMVTGDKKQIYNLARKSYLVAEDIEGSDFYNMIHTENFVLVDSQRRIRGFYDGTDSDVMDNLIEDIKILKKEESN
;
A
#
# COMPACT_ATOMS: atom_id res chain seq x y z
N MET A 1 -15.18 46.89 -44.21
CA MET A 1 -13.88 46.61 -43.56
C MET A 1 -13.93 45.49 -42.52
N LEU A 2 -14.95 45.33 -41.71
CA LEU A 2 -15.07 44.36 -40.65
C LEU A 2 -15.01 42.86 -41.08
N LYS A 3 -15.43 42.48 -42.28
CA LYS A 3 -15.42 41.08 -42.77
C LYS A 3 -13.99 40.51 -42.97
N LYS A 4 -13.02 41.37 -43.37
CA LYS A 4 -11.63 40.99 -43.66
C LYS A 4 -10.86 40.56 -42.39
N TYR A 5 -11.23 41.10 -41.22
CA TYR A 5 -10.56 40.78 -39.95
C TYR A 5 -11.21 39.64 -39.18
N ARG A 6 -12.42 39.21 -39.59
CA ARG A 6 -13.11 38.08 -38.89
C ARG A 6 -12.35 36.78 -39.00
N LEU A 7 -11.83 36.46 -40.18
CA LEU A 7 -11.03 35.26 -40.41
C LEU A 7 -9.72 35.30 -39.59
N PHE A 8 -9.05 36.46 -39.59
CA PHE A 8 -7.81 36.66 -38.85
C PHE A 8 -8.07 36.52 -37.32
N ALA A 9 -9.12 37.13 -36.82
CA ALA A 9 -9.51 37.04 -35.40
C ALA A 9 -9.85 35.58 -34.98
N PHE A 10 -10.51 34.83 -35.87
CA PHE A 10 -10.84 33.42 -35.64
C PHE A 10 -9.56 32.54 -35.61
N ILE A 11 -8.61 32.76 -36.49
CA ILE A 11 -7.33 32.05 -36.52
C ILE A 11 -6.52 32.36 -35.25
N MET A 12 -6.46 33.63 -34.82
CA MET A 12 -5.75 34.04 -33.63
C MET A 12 -6.40 33.43 -32.37
N LEU A 13 -7.74 33.34 -32.33
CA LEU A 13 -8.46 32.68 -31.25
C LEU A 13 -8.11 31.17 -31.19
N LEU A 14 -8.10 30.48 -32.31
CA LEU A 14 -7.72 29.07 -32.38
C LEU A 14 -6.28 28.83 -31.91
N ILE A 15 -5.34 29.68 -32.38
CA ILE A 15 -3.93 29.61 -31.94
C ILE A 15 -3.84 29.85 -30.43
N SER A 16 -4.55 30.83 -29.90
CA SER A 16 -4.56 31.12 -28.46
C SER A 16 -5.11 29.93 -27.65
N LEU A 17 -6.24 29.33 -28.08
CA LEU A 17 -6.83 28.17 -27.43
C LEU A 17 -5.91 26.93 -27.49
N THR A 18 -5.28 26.68 -28.64
CA THR A 18 -4.32 25.57 -28.76
C THR A 18 -3.08 25.80 -27.91
N THR A 19 -2.59 27.03 -27.85
CA THR A 19 -1.44 27.38 -27.00
C THR A 19 -1.75 27.22 -25.52
N ILE A 20 -2.95 27.67 -25.08
CA ILE A 20 -3.40 27.50 -23.70
C ILE A 20 -3.59 26.02 -23.36
N TYR A 21 -4.16 25.24 -24.28
CA TYR A 21 -4.32 23.78 -24.10
C TYR A 21 -2.97 23.08 -23.99
N MET A 22 -2.03 23.36 -24.91
CA MET A 22 -0.67 22.81 -24.84
C MET A 22 0.06 23.25 -23.56
N PHE A 23 -0.06 24.51 -23.17
CA PHE A 23 0.55 25.04 -21.96
C PHE A 23 0.02 24.36 -20.69
N ASN A 24 -1.29 24.18 -20.59
CA ASN A 24 -1.88 23.45 -19.47
C ASN A 24 -1.45 22.00 -19.43
N ASN A 25 -1.38 21.31 -20.56
CA ASN A 25 -0.95 19.90 -20.59
C ASN A 25 0.54 19.71 -20.30
N VAL A 26 1.39 20.66 -20.69
CA VAL A 26 2.84 20.57 -20.46
C VAL A 26 3.23 21.03 -19.05
N LEU A 27 2.46 21.95 -18.47
CA LEU A 27 2.79 22.56 -17.17
C LEU A 27 2.02 21.98 -15.98
N THR A 28 1.05 21.10 -16.20
CA THR A 28 0.47 20.34 -15.06
C THR A 28 1.52 19.34 -14.58
N PRO A 29 2.16 19.56 -13.41
CA PRO A 29 3.12 18.60 -12.90
C PRO A 29 2.40 17.28 -12.64
N GLU A 30 2.95 16.18 -13.13
CA GLU A 30 2.43 14.86 -12.79
C GLU A 30 2.51 14.68 -11.28
N LYS A 31 1.38 14.31 -10.66
CA LYS A 31 1.34 13.97 -9.22
C LYS A 31 2.30 12.80 -9.00
N LYS A 32 3.29 12.98 -8.13
CA LYS A 32 4.20 11.93 -7.69
C LYS A 32 3.96 11.62 -6.23
N LEU A 33 3.97 10.36 -5.90
CA LEU A 33 3.80 9.95 -4.51
C LEU A 33 5.09 10.16 -3.71
N PRO A 34 4.99 10.52 -2.43
CA PRO A 34 6.16 10.64 -1.55
C PRO A 34 6.82 9.27 -1.35
N ILE A 35 8.09 9.28 -0.98
CA ILE A 35 8.82 8.11 -0.48
C ILE A 35 9.01 8.32 1.01
N TYR A 36 8.24 7.60 1.81
CA TYR A 36 8.28 7.74 3.26
C TYR A 36 9.55 7.17 3.86
N GLN A 37 10.07 7.91 4.84
CA GLN A 37 11.23 7.53 5.63
C GLN A 37 10.83 7.51 7.12
N PRO A 38 11.52 6.78 8.00
CA PRO A 38 11.20 6.73 9.43
C PRO A 38 11.02 8.10 10.09
N ASN A 39 11.86 9.09 9.75
CA ASN A 39 11.74 10.45 10.30
C ASN A 39 10.54 11.27 9.79
N MET A 40 9.79 10.76 8.81
CA MET A 40 8.58 11.40 8.23
C MET A 40 7.28 10.84 8.84
N VAL A 41 7.36 9.75 9.58
CA VAL A 41 6.23 9.07 10.21
C VAL A 41 6.10 9.51 11.67
N LYS A 42 4.90 9.39 12.25
CA LYS A 42 4.67 9.71 13.66
C LYS A 42 5.67 8.96 14.55
N PHE A 43 6.31 9.68 15.45
CA PHE A 43 7.36 9.17 16.32
C PHE A 43 6.99 7.88 17.09
N GLN A 44 5.73 7.77 17.50
CA GLN A 44 5.22 6.60 18.23
C GLN A 44 5.16 5.32 17.37
N LEU A 45 4.98 5.46 16.05
CA LEU A 45 4.88 4.33 15.11
C LEU A 45 6.24 3.82 14.63
N VAL A 46 7.32 4.46 15.03
CA VAL A 46 8.67 4.14 14.55
C VAL A 46 9.55 3.73 15.71
N ASP A 47 10.12 2.52 15.63
CA ASP A 47 11.09 2.01 16.60
C ASP A 47 12.22 3.04 16.84
N SER A 48 12.54 3.30 18.11
CA SER A 48 13.51 4.31 18.53
C SER A 48 14.87 4.16 17.87
N THR A 49 15.26 2.94 17.53
CA THR A 49 16.56 2.64 16.91
C THR A 49 16.68 3.13 15.47
N ILE A 50 15.56 3.40 14.78
CA ILE A 50 15.54 3.81 13.37
C ILE A 50 14.89 5.18 13.11
N GLN A 51 14.36 5.86 14.12
CA GLN A 51 13.72 7.17 13.99
C GLN A 51 14.60 8.23 13.32
N HIS A 52 15.92 8.11 13.46
CA HIS A 52 16.89 9.02 12.85
C HIS A 52 17.12 8.78 11.35
N VAL A 53 16.60 7.68 10.77
CA VAL A 53 16.81 7.34 9.37
C VAL A 53 16.02 8.28 8.47
N LYS A 54 16.73 8.97 7.59
CA LYS A 54 16.18 10.00 6.68
C LYS A 54 16.16 9.60 5.21
N ARG A 55 16.83 8.50 4.85
CA ARG A 55 16.98 8.05 3.45
C ARG A 55 17.17 6.55 3.38
N PHE A 56 16.84 5.98 2.23
CA PHE A 56 17.10 4.58 1.87
C PHE A 56 16.34 3.53 2.70
N HIS A 57 15.28 3.95 3.39
CA HIS A 57 14.41 2.99 4.07
C HIS A 57 13.68 2.13 3.04
N LYS A 58 13.70 0.82 3.26
CA LYS A 58 13.01 -0.19 2.45
C LYS A 58 12.45 -1.28 3.35
N ILE A 59 11.42 -1.96 2.88
CA ILE A 59 10.92 -3.16 3.56
C ILE A 59 12.05 -4.19 3.64
N LYS A 60 12.35 -4.64 4.86
CA LYS A 60 13.39 -5.63 5.14
C LYS A 60 13.03 -6.99 4.57
N GLU A 61 14.04 -7.83 4.37
CA GLU A 61 13.83 -9.20 3.94
C GLU A 61 13.05 -10.00 4.97
N PHE A 62 12.15 -10.83 4.46
CA PHE A 62 11.34 -11.74 5.26
C PHE A 62 11.16 -13.08 4.56
N LYS A 63 10.83 -14.09 5.37
CA LYS A 63 10.47 -15.42 4.90
C LYS A 63 9.33 -15.94 5.78
N LEU A 64 8.14 -16.00 5.21
CA LEU A 64 6.90 -16.39 5.88
C LEU A 64 6.18 -17.47 5.05
N PHE A 65 5.11 -18.05 5.57
CA PHE A 65 4.29 -19.03 4.89
C PHE A 65 2.91 -18.45 4.62
N ASN A 66 2.40 -18.65 3.41
CA ASN A 66 1.05 -18.19 3.10
C ASN A 66 -0.01 -19.26 3.42
N GLN A 67 -1.27 -18.93 3.19
CA GLN A 67 -2.44 -19.80 3.38
C GLN A 67 -2.39 -21.12 2.59
N ASN A 68 -1.47 -21.26 1.63
CA ASN A 68 -1.26 -22.48 0.83
C ASN A 68 0.03 -23.22 1.18
N ASP A 69 0.62 -22.93 2.35
CA ASP A 69 1.90 -23.47 2.80
C ASP A 69 3.08 -23.20 1.85
N LYS A 70 2.97 -22.12 1.06
CA LYS A 70 4.06 -21.67 0.18
C LYS A 70 4.89 -20.62 0.89
N ILE A 71 6.20 -20.68 0.68
CA ILE A 71 7.13 -19.68 1.17
C ILE A 71 6.89 -18.38 0.39
N VAL A 72 6.72 -17.28 1.14
CA VAL A 72 6.60 -15.91 0.64
C VAL A 72 7.77 -15.11 1.15
N THR A 73 8.46 -14.46 0.24
CA THR A 73 9.63 -13.60 0.51
C THR A 73 9.45 -12.27 -0.22
N ASN A 74 10.39 -11.35 -0.06
CA ASN A 74 10.42 -10.12 -0.86
C ASN A 74 10.45 -10.40 -2.37
N GLU A 75 11.11 -11.48 -2.80
CA GLU A 75 11.20 -11.88 -4.21
C GLU A 75 9.81 -12.15 -4.83
N THR A 76 8.83 -12.56 -4.00
CA THR A 76 7.43 -12.74 -4.45
C THR A 76 6.83 -11.42 -4.96
N TYR A 77 7.35 -10.29 -4.47
CA TYR A 77 6.89 -8.94 -4.79
C TYR A 77 7.90 -8.11 -5.60
N ASP A 78 8.97 -8.73 -6.09
CA ASP A 78 9.95 -8.01 -6.91
C ASP A 78 9.31 -7.51 -8.22
N GLY A 79 9.48 -6.22 -8.49
CA GLY A 79 8.86 -5.57 -9.64
C GLY A 79 7.33 -5.38 -9.51
N LYS A 80 6.75 -5.58 -8.33
CA LYS A 80 5.32 -5.45 -8.06
C LYS A 80 5.06 -4.30 -7.09
N ILE A 81 3.92 -3.64 -7.27
CA ILE A 81 3.33 -2.76 -6.27
C ILE A 81 2.46 -3.64 -5.35
N TYR A 82 2.48 -3.39 -4.06
CA TYR A 82 1.59 -4.12 -3.17
C TYR A 82 1.08 -3.28 -2.02
N VAL A 83 -0.09 -3.68 -1.51
CA VAL A 83 -0.67 -3.13 -0.29
C VAL A 83 -0.52 -4.16 0.82
N ALA A 84 0.07 -3.73 1.94
CA ALA A 84 0.28 -4.57 3.11
C ALA A 84 -0.59 -4.13 4.28
N ASP A 85 -1.08 -5.09 5.07
CA ASP A 85 -1.75 -4.88 6.35
C ASP A 85 -1.35 -5.90 7.41
N PHE A 86 -1.80 -5.65 8.65
CA PHE A 86 -1.61 -6.53 9.80
C PHE A 86 -2.96 -6.85 10.42
N PHE A 87 -3.28 -8.14 10.60
CA PHE A 87 -4.57 -8.61 11.03
C PHE A 87 -4.47 -9.84 11.95
N PHE A 88 -5.59 -10.34 12.45
CA PHE A 88 -5.74 -11.68 13.02
C PHE A 88 -7.14 -12.22 12.78
N THR A 89 -7.26 -13.54 12.59
CA THR A 89 -8.51 -14.17 12.13
C THR A 89 -9.66 -14.08 13.13
N THR A 90 -9.35 -13.97 14.42
CA THR A 90 -10.33 -13.93 15.52
C THR A 90 -10.68 -12.52 15.99
N CYS A 91 -10.24 -11.47 15.28
CA CYS A 91 -10.52 -10.07 15.62
C CYS A 91 -12.03 -9.76 15.51
N PRO A 92 -12.68 -9.33 16.59
CA PRO A 92 -14.10 -8.96 16.54
C PRO A 92 -14.34 -7.49 16.14
N GLY A 93 -13.27 -6.71 16.03
CA GLY A 93 -13.31 -5.25 15.86
C GLY A 93 -13.10 -4.79 14.42
N ILE A 94 -11.94 -4.19 14.16
CA ILE A 94 -11.63 -3.50 12.88
C ILE A 94 -11.30 -4.45 11.73
N CYS A 95 -10.73 -5.64 12.00
CA CYS A 95 -10.27 -6.54 10.93
C CYS A 95 -11.35 -6.96 9.93
N PRO A 96 -12.63 -7.18 10.32
CA PRO A 96 -13.69 -7.42 9.35
C PRO A 96 -13.86 -6.27 8.35
N ILE A 97 -13.80 -5.01 8.81
CA ILE A 97 -13.91 -3.82 7.95
C ILE A 97 -12.69 -3.73 7.03
N MET A 98 -11.48 -3.85 7.59
CA MET A 98 -10.23 -3.84 6.82
C MET A 98 -10.23 -4.95 5.76
N LYS A 99 -10.69 -6.16 6.11
CA LYS A 99 -10.81 -7.27 5.15
C LYS A 99 -11.78 -6.91 4.01
N ASP A 100 -12.94 -6.29 4.29
CA ASP A 100 -13.88 -5.88 3.25
C ASP A 100 -13.25 -4.83 2.33
N ASN A 101 -12.48 -3.89 2.85
CA ASN A 101 -11.75 -2.90 2.08
C ASN A 101 -10.60 -3.53 1.26
N MET A 102 -9.91 -4.56 1.77
CA MET A 102 -8.94 -5.33 0.98
C MET A 102 -9.60 -6.12 -0.16
N ILE A 103 -10.85 -6.60 0.00
CA ILE A 103 -11.64 -7.21 -1.08
C ILE A 103 -11.97 -6.19 -2.17
N ILE A 104 -12.24 -4.92 -1.82
CA ILE A 104 -12.42 -3.85 -2.82
C ILE A 104 -11.16 -3.72 -3.67
N LEU A 105 -9.99 -3.63 -3.03
CA LEU A 105 -8.70 -3.55 -3.74
C LEU A 105 -8.44 -4.80 -4.58
N GLN A 106 -8.70 -5.99 -4.05
CA GLN A 106 -8.56 -7.24 -4.80
C GLN A 106 -9.39 -7.22 -6.08
N ASN A 107 -10.65 -6.80 -6.00
CA ASN A 107 -11.57 -6.79 -7.14
C ASN A 107 -11.17 -5.72 -8.17
N GLU A 108 -10.75 -4.53 -7.73
CA GLU A 108 -10.30 -3.46 -8.63
C GLU A 108 -9.08 -3.87 -9.46
N PHE A 109 -8.15 -4.63 -8.85
CA PHE A 109 -6.90 -5.03 -9.50
C PHE A 109 -6.84 -6.52 -9.84
N ILE A 110 -7.99 -7.22 -9.95
CA ILE A 110 -8.03 -8.67 -10.12
C ILE A 110 -7.26 -9.16 -11.36
N ASP A 111 -7.36 -8.43 -12.45
CA ASP A 111 -6.71 -8.75 -13.73
C ASP A 111 -5.35 -8.03 -13.90
N ASP A 112 -4.86 -7.34 -12.88
CA ASP A 112 -3.62 -6.56 -12.92
C ASP A 112 -2.48 -7.28 -12.18
N ASP A 113 -1.67 -8.03 -12.88
CA ASP A 113 -0.58 -8.82 -12.31
C ASP A 113 0.55 -7.99 -11.65
N GLU A 114 0.56 -6.67 -11.82
CA GLU A 114 1.56 -5.79 -11.21
C GLU A 114 1.18 -5.34 -9.80
N VAL A 115 -0.09 -5.51 -9.40
CA VAL A 115 -0.61 -5.13 -8.08
C VAL A 115 -0.99 -6.36 -7.28
N LEU A 116 -0.42 -6.50 -6.08
CA LEU A 116 -0.64 -7.62 -5.17
C LEU A 116 -1.06 -7.14 -3.77
N LEU A 117 -1.57 -8.05 -2.96
CA LEU A 117 -1.96 -7.81 -1.57
C LEU A 117 -1.20 -8.75 -0.62
N LEU A 118 -0.89 -8.26 0.58
CA LEU A 118 -0.12 -9.00 1.58
C LEU A 118 -0.62 -8.71 3.00
N SER A 119 -1.26 -9.68 3.63
CA SER A 119 -1.72 -9.57 5.02
C SER A 119 -0.88 -10.42 5.96
N HIS A 120 -0.32 -9.79 6.99
CA HIS A 120 0.48 -10.46 8.02
C HIS A 120 -0.38 -10.73 9.25
N THR A 121 -0.49 -11.99 9.69
CA THR A 121 -1.12 -12.24 10.99
C THR A 121 -0.24 -11.75 12.13
N VAL A 122 -0.84 -11.14 13.15
CA VAL A 122 -0.13 -10.75 14.39
C VAL A 122 -0.26 -11.80 15.48
N THR A 123 -1.02 -12.87 15.25
CA THR A 123 -1.21 -14.00 16.17
C THR A 123 -0.84 -15.33 15.52
N PRO A 124 0.40 -15.53 15.05
CA PRO A 124 0.79 -16.73 14.31
C PRO A 124 0.66 -18.02 15.12
N GLU A 125 0.60 -17.95 16.44
CA GLU A 125 0.34 -19.10 17.33
C GLU A 125 -1.10 -19.62 17.18
N ILE A 126 -2.05 -18.76 16.80
CA ILE A 126 -3.45 -19.08 16.56
C ILE A 126 -3.69 -19.27 15.08
N ASP A 127 -3.18 -18.37 14.27
CA ASP A 127 -3.38 -18.30 12.83
C ASP A 127 -2.35 -19.16 12.08
N SER A 128 -2.47 -20.49 12.27
CA SER A 128 -1.68 -21.45 11.49
C SER A 128 -2.04 -21.39 9.99
N VAL A 129 -1.22 -22.01 9.15
CA VAL A 129 -1.50 -22.13 7.70
C VAL A 129 -2.89 -22.67 7.42
N SER A 130 -3.32 -23.71 8.16
CA SER A 130 -4.65 -24.30 7.98
C SER A 130 -5.79 -23.36 8.41
N VAL A 131 -5.59 -22.55 9.44
CA VAL A 131 -6.54 -21.52 9.87
C VAL A 131 -6.63 -20.41 8.82
N LEU A 132 -5.49 -19.93 8.34
CA LEU A 132 -5.45 -18.94 7.26
C LEU A 132 -6.09 -19.47 5.98
N LYS A 133 -5.88 -20.73 5.62
CA LYS A 133 -6.51 -21.34 4.45
C LYS A 133 -8.03 -21.34 4.55
N LYS A 134 -8.57 -21.77 5.68
CA LYS A 134 -10.01 -21.74 5.94
C LYS A 134 -10.55 -20.31 5.88
N TYR A 135 -9.88 -19.39 6.59
CA TYR A 135 -10.26 -17.97 6.61
C TYR A 135 -10.25 -17.36 5.21
N SER A 136 -9.20 -17.59 4.41
CA SER A 136 -9.10 -17.06 3.05
C SER A 136 -10.25 -17.55 2.15
N GLN A 137 -10.61 -18.82 2.24
CA GLN A 137 -11.75 -19.39 1.49
C GLN A 137 -13.09 -18.78 1.92
N GLU A 138 -13.33 -18.66 3.23
CA GLU A 138 -14.55 -18.06 3.77
C GLU A 138 -14.71 -16.58 3.42
N LYS A 139 -13.60 -15.87 3.26
CA LYS A 139 -13.56 -14.43 2.97
C LYS A 139 -13.42 -14.07 1.49
N GLY A 140 -13.32 -15.06 0.60
CA GLY A 140 -13.25 -14.80 -0.85
C GLY A 140 -11.89 -14.29 -1.33
N VAL A 141 -10.81 -14.66 -0.64
CA VAL A 141 -9.44 -14.32 -1.04
C VAL A 141 -9.05 -15.10 -2.28
N VAL A 142 -8.53 -14.40 -3.28
CA VAL A 142 -7.99 -14.99 -4.52
C VAL A 142 -6.48 -15.22 -4.35
N ASP A 143 -6.07 -16.48 -4.32
CA ASP A 143 -4.69 -16.90 -3.99
C ASP A 143 -3.60 -16.33 -4.92
N SER A 144 -3.94 -16.00 -6.18
CA SER A 144 -2.99 -15.38 -7.11
C SER A 144 -2.77 -13.89 -6.85
N LYS A 145 -3.67 -13.27 -6.09
CA LYS A 145 -3.68 -11.82 -5.86
C LYS A 145 -3.28 -11.46 -4.44
N TRP A 146 -3.65 -12.29 -3.47
CA TRP A 146 -3.54 -11.95 -2.06
C TRP A 146 -2.92 -13.08 -1.24
N ASN A 147 -1.76 -12.81 -0.64
CA ASN A 147 -1.12 -13.69 0.33
C ASN A 147 -1.48 -13.26 1.76
N MET A 148 -2.05 -14.18 2.52
CA MET A 148 -2.19 -14.07 3.97
C MET A 148 -1.08 -14.91 4.61
N VAL A 149 -0.17 -14.26 5.36
CA VAL A 149 1.06 -14.92 5.82
C VAL A 149 1.14 -15.07 7.33
N THR A 150 1.74 -16.20 7.73
CA THR A 150 2.07 -16.57 9.12
C THR A 150 3.52 -17.03 9.22
N GLY A 151 4.05 -17.14 10.43
CA GLY A 151 5.41 -17.61 10.66
C GLY A 151 6.00 -17.18 11.99
N ASP A 152 7.29 -16.84 12.01
CA ASP A 152 7.95 -16.37 13.24
C ASP A 152 7.38 -15.04 13.71
N LYS A 153 6.81 -15.04 14.92
CA LYS A 153 6.19 -13.87 15.54
C LYS A 153 7.15 -12.69 15.66
N LYS A 154 8.39 -12.96 16.05
CA LYS A 154 9.41 -11.91 16.20
C LYS A 154 9.72 -11.25 14.86
N GLN A 155 9.77 -12.03 13.78
CA GLN A 155 9.95 -11.49 12.43
C GLN A 155 8.78 -10.60 12.03
N ILE A 156 7.53 -11.07 12.21
CA ILE A 156 6.32 -10.32 11.85
C ILE A 156 6.24 -9.00 12.62
N TYR A 157 6.52 -9.02 13.93
CA TYR A 157 6.50 -7.83 14.77
C TYR A 157 7.63 -6.85 14.42
N ASN A 158 8.82 -7.35 14.06
CA ASN A 158 9.89 -6.50 13.56
C ASN A 158 9.55 -5.88 12.19
N LEU A 159 8.84 -6.60 11.32
CA LEU A 159 8.35 -6.04 10.07
C LEU A 159 7.39 -4.89 10.33
N ALA A 160 6.39 -5.05 11.19
CA ALA A 160 5.43 -4.01 11.51
C ALA A 160 6.09 -2.74 12.06
N ARG A 161 7.03 -2.89 13.02
CA ARG A 161 7.67 -1.78 13.74
C ARG A 161 8.81 -1.12 12.97
N LYS A 162 9.67 -1.93 12.32
CA LYS A 162 10.95 -1.48 11.75
C LYS A 162 10.98 -1.46 10.23
N SER A 163 9.97 -2.01 9.58
CA SER A 163 9.91 -2.05 8.12
C SER A 163 8.71 -1.28 7.60
N TYR A 164 7.50 -1.65 8.02
CA TYR A 164 6.26 -1.00 7.59
C TYR A 164 5.92 0.26 8.38
N LEU A 165 6.52 0.48 9.56
CA LEU A 165 6.35 1.69 10.39
C LEU A 165 4.89 1.93 10.80
N VAL A 166 4.18 0.88 11.20
CA VAL A 166 2.74 0.94 11.52
C VAL A 166 2.40 0.47 12.94
N ALA A 167 3.38 0.15 13.77
CA ALA A 167 3.15 -0.36 15.10
C ALA A 167 3.91 0.46 16.13
N GLU A 168 3.23 0.83 17.21
CA GLU A 168 3.84 1.54 18.33
C GLU A 168 4.87 0.68 19.05
N ASP A 169 5.98 1.32 19.43
CA ASP A 169 6.97 0.75 20.36
C ASP A 169 6.59 1.18 21.77
N ILE A 170 5.83 0.33 22.47
CA ILE A 170 5.41 0.63 23.85
C ILE A 170 6.59 0.27 24.76
N GLU A 171 7.34 1.28 25.24
CA GLU A 171 8.40 1.10 26.22
C GLU A 171 7.88 0.36 27.46
N GLY A 172 8.57 -0.72 27.84
CA GLY A 172 8.23 -1.51 29.02
C GLY A 172 7.09 -2.51 28.85
N SER A 173 6.53 -2.63 27.67
CA SER A 173 5.63 -3.73 27.36
C SER A 173 6.43 -4.97 26.97
N ASP A 174 6.06 -6.12 27.50
CA ASP A 174 6.56 -7.40 27.03
C ASP A 174 6.41 -7.43 25.51
N PHE A 175 7.41 -7.98 24.81
CA PHE A 175 7.47 -8.16 23.34
C PHE A 175 6.18 -8.78 22.74
N TYR A 176 5.27 -9.20 23.59
CA TYR A 176 4.04 -9.93 23.32
C TYR A 176 2.77 -9.08 23.32
N ASN A 177 2.84 -7.76 23.58
CA ASN A 177 1.64 -6.94 23.40
C ASN A 177 1.26 -6.96 21.93
N MET A 178 0.03 -7.40 21.67
CA MET A 178 -0.50 -7.59 20.33
C MET A 178 -0.49 -6.27 19.55
N ILE A 179 0.11 -6.30 18.38
CA ILE A 179 0.10 -5.15 17.47
C ILE A 179 -1.33 -4.91 17.00
N HIS A 180 -1.80 -3.68 17.20
CA HIS A 180 -3.04 -3.18 16.62
C HIS A 180 -2.70 -2.03 15.70
N THR A 181 -3.07 -2.16 14.44
CA THR A 181 -2.94 -1.08 13.46
C THR A 181 -4.08 -1.16 12.46
N GLU A 182 -4.62 -0.02 12.13
CA GLU A 182 -5.65 0.17 11.10
C GLU A 182 -5.06 0.54 9.73
N ASN A 183 -3.73 0.64 9.65
CA ASN A 183 -3.08 1.17 8.45
C ASN A 183 -2.90 0.12 7.36
N PHE A 184 -3.31 0.48 6.15
CA PHE A 184 -2.80 -0.11 4.91
C PHE A 184 -1.55 0.63 4.47
N VAL A 185 -0.53 -0.10 4.04
CA VAL A 185 0.75 0.44 3.58
C VAL A 185 0.92 0.15 2.09
N LEU A 186 0.97 1.21 1.29
CA LEU A 186 1.31 1.11 -0.13
C LEU A 186 2.83 1.02 -0.29
N VAL A 187 3.30 -0.02 -0.98
CA VAL A 187 4.71 -0.29 -1.23
C VAL A 187 4.96 -0.42 -2.72
N ASP A 188 6.04 0.21 -3.20
CA ASP A 188 6.42 0.19 -4.61
C ASP A 188 7.29 -1.03 -4.98
N SER A 189 7.55 -1.20 -6.28
CA SER A 189 8.38 -2.27 -6.85
C SER A 189 9.82 -2.31 -6.31
N GLN A 190 10.29 -1.20 -5.73
CA GLN A 190 11.61 -1.09 -5.10
C GLN A 190 11.56 -1.29 -3.59
N ARG A 191 10.43 -1.75 -3.04
CA ARG A 191 10.19 -2.00 -1.61
C ARG A 191 10.20 -0.73 -0.75
N ARG A 192 9.83 0.44 -1.32
CA ARG A 192 9.74 1.72 -0.60
C ARG A 192 8.30 2.01 -0.24
N ILE A 193 8.07 2.59 0.93
CA ILE A 193 6.74 3.00 1.37
C ILE A 193 6.33 4.27 0.62
N ARG A 194 5.14 4.23 0.00
CA ARG A 194 4.59 5.31 -0.81
C ARG A 194 3.33 5.93 -0.22
N GLY A 195 2.69 5.27 0.74
CA GLY A 195 1.50 5.79 1.42
C GLY A 195 1.10 4.98 2.63
N PHE A 196 0.33 5.64 3.51
CA PHE A 196 -0.38 5.04 4.65
C PHE A 196 -1.83 5.47 4.55
N TYR A 197 -2.75 4.53 4.71
CA TYR A 197 -4.18 4.73 4.53
C TYR A 197 -4.93 4.08 5.68
N ASP A 198 -5.95 4.74 6.21
CA ASP A 198 -6.83 4.12 7.20
C ASP A 198 -7.64 2.99 6.54
N GLY A 199 -7.29 1.76 6.86
CA GLY A 199 -7.94 0.57 6.30
C GLY A 199 -9.37 0.35 6.81
N THR A 200 -9.83 1.13 7.80
CA THR A 200 -11.21 1.09 8.32
C THR A 200 -12.14 2.07 7.63
N ASP A 201 -11.58 3.01 6.86
CA ASP A 201 -12.34 4.06 6.17
C ASP A 201 -12.50 3.71 4.68
N SER A 202 -13.72 3.40 4.27
CA SER A 202 -14.04 3.07 2.87
C SER A 202 -13.81 4.24 1.91
N ASP A 203 -13.97 5.49 2.37
CA ASP A 203 -13.79 6.68 1.52
C ASP A 203 -12.30 6.89 1.17
N VAL A 204 -11.40 6.34 1.98
CA VAL A 204 -9.95 6.37 1.75
C VAL A 204 -9.53 5.36 0.68
N MET A 205 -10.35 4.33 0.40
CA MET A 205 -10.01 3.31 -0.61
C MET A 205 -9.94 3.88 -2.02
N ASP A 206 -10.79 4.83 -2.37
CA ASP A 206 -10.73 5.51 -3.68
C ASP A 206 -9.40 6.25 -3.86
N ASN A 207 -8.91 6.91 -2.79
CA ASN A 207 -7.61 7.58 -2.81
C ASN A 207 -6.46 6.58 -2.96
N LEU A 208 -6.52 5.44 -2.27
CA LEU A 208 -5.51 4.38 -2.38
C LEU A 208 -5.48 3.79 -3.80
N ILE A 209 -6.65 3.53 -4.39
CA ILE A 209 -6.78 3.04 -5.77
C ILE A 209 -6.18 4.07 -6.76
N GLU A 210 -6.49 5.35 -6.59
CA GLU A 210 -5.92 6.41 -7.43
C GLU A 210 -4.40 6.48 -7.29
N ASP A 211 -3.89 6.43 -6.06
CA ASP A 211 -2.46 6.49 -5.78
C ASP A 211 -1.72 5.25 -6.32
N ILE A 212 -2.32 4.06 -6.31
CA ILE A 212 -1.76 2.87 -6.98
C ILE A 212 -1.65 3.11 -8.50
N LYS A 213 -2.69 3.67 -9.13
CA LYS A 213 -2.68 3.99 -10.58
C LYS A 213 -1.62 5.04 -10.93
N ILE A 214 -1.44 6.04 -10.06
CA ILE A 214 -0.36 7.04 -10.20
C ILE A 214 1.00 6.37 -10.08
N LEU A 215 1.19 5.50 -9.09
CA LEU A 215 2.44 4.79 -8.84
C LEU A 215 2.82 3.90 -10.02
N LYS A 216 1.87 3.17 -10.60
CA LYS A 216 2.09 2.39 -11.83
C LYS A 216 2.61 3.26 -12.98
N LYS A 217 2.01 4.43 -13.15
CA LYS A 217 2.46 5.38 -14.18
C LYS A 217 3.85 5.94 -13.91
N GLU A 218 4.19 6.20 -12.64
CA GLU A 218 5.53 6.64 -12.25
C GLU A 218 6.61 5.59 -12.56
N GLU A 219 6.28 4.30 -12.42
CA GLU A 219 7.23 3.19 -12.59
C GLU A 219 7.35 2.71 -14.03
N SER A 220 6.38 3.04 -14.89
CA SER A 220 6.41 2.72 -16.33
C SER A 220 7.20 3.73 -17.17
N ASN A 221 7.56 4.90 -16.61
CA ASN A 221 8.37 5.96 -17.24
C ASN A 221 9.83 5.87 -16.83
#